data_67f457f307f4af89584641a88f4154f1
#
_entry.id   67f457f307f4af89584641a88f4154f1
#
_cell.length_a   1.000
_cell.length_b   1.000
_cell.length_c   1.000
_cell.angle_alpha   90.00
_cell.angle_beta   90.00
_cell.angle_gamma   90.00
#
_symmetry.space_group_name_H-M   'P 1'
#
loop_
_entity.id
_entity.type
_entity.pdbx_description
1 polymer ?
#
loop_
_entity_poly.entity_id
_entity_poly.type
_entity_poly.pdbx_seq_one_letter_code
_entity_poly.pdbx_strand_id
1 'polypeptide(L)'
;MDEEDKKNIESSEEEFDENYESGELVKCRFYRNKVPLKDELVMVCTTELRDMGANVILLEYDNLEGFIMLSHVSSRRVRSVAKYLKIGRREMMEVMRVDEQKLCIDLSKKTLKADAVDEAHKRYISSKKVHAIMKQTAVKLKIPVVQLYEQWGWDLYEIGFEHAHDAFRIALADPDQVFSKIDIPPEHQTVLLETIKRKMTVNPLKIRVDFALTCTSYDGIEVIREAMLTSRHEVNDANWNVEFKMIAPPIYKCEVVTHSRIEGEAKLKQALSIIRRVMKENHGHFK
;
A
#
# COMPACT_ATOMS: atom_id res chain seq x y z
N MET A 1 27.18 -37.57 -6.40
CA MET A 1 26.99 -36.46 -5.44
C MET A 1 27.57 -36.95 -4.14
N ASP A 2 28.79 -36.53 -3.84
CA ASP A 2 29.60 -37.06 -2.75
C ASP A 2 29.08 -36.56 -1.38
N GLU A 3 29.42 -37.28 -0.31
CA GLU A 3 28.99 -36.91 1.07
C GLU A 3 29.49 -35.52 1.50
N GLU A 4 30.60 -35.05 0.93
CA GLU A 4 31.11 -33.68 1.14
C GLU A 4 30.24 -32.62 0.47
N ASP A 5 29.67 -32.89 -0.71
CA ASP A 5 28.73 -31.95 -1.38
C ASP A 5 27.43 -31.80 -0.60
N LYS A 6 26.93 -32.87 0.02
CA LYS A 6 25.73 -32.82 0.87
C LYS A 6 25.96 -32.03 2.15
N LYS A 7 27.11 -32.21 2.81
CA LYS A 7 27.47 -31.45 4.02
C LYS A 7 27.65 -29.97 3.74
N ASN A 8 28.22 -29.61 2.58
CA ASN A 8 28.38 -28.21 2.17
C ASN A 8 27.02 -27.54 1.86
N ILE A 9 26.06 -28.29 1.31
CA ILE A 9 24.71 -27.78 1.04
C ILE A 9 23.93 -27.59 2.34
N GLU A 10 23.95 -28.56 3.26
CA GLU A 10 23.29 -28.47 4.56
C GLU A 10 23.86 -27.31 5.41
N SER A 11 25.17 -27.15 5.47
CA SER A 11 25.79 -26.03 6.21
C SER A 11 25.47 -24.65 5.59
N SER A 12 25.35 -24.55 4.28
CA SER A 12 24.95 -23.30 3.60
C SER A 12 23.47 -22.97 3.79
N GLU A 13 22.60 -23.97 3.90
CA GLU A 13 21.17 -23.78 4.19
C GLU A 13 20.95 -23.34 5.66
N GLU A 14 21.65 -23.93 6.61
CA GLU A 14 21.59 -23.53 8.03
C GLU A 14 22.13 -22.10 8.23
N GLU A 15 23.25 -21.74 7.60
CA GLU A 15 23.80 -20.38 7.66
C GLU A 15 22.88 -19.35 7.01
N PHE A 16 22.16 -19.71 5.93
CA PHE A 16 21.16 -18.86 5.30
C PHE A 16 19.96 -18.63 6.22
N ASP A 17 19.45 -19.68 6.86
CA ASP A 17 18.30 -19.60 7.75
C ASP A 17 18.61 -18.79 9.02
N GLU A 18 19.80 -18.96 9.65
CA GLU A 18 20.26 -18.16 10.78
C GLU A 18 20.41 -16.67 10.42
N ASN A 19 21.04 -16.35 9.29
CA ASN A 19 21.19 -14.98 8.80
C ASN A 19 19.87 -14.35 8.38
N TYR A 20 18.91 -15.16 7.90
CA TYR A 20 17.56 -14.71 7.59
C TYR A 20 16.78 -14.38 8.88
N GLU A 21 16.84 -15.21 9.90
CA GLU A 21 16.22 -14.96 11.21
C GLU A 21 16.83 -13.74 11.91
N SER A 22 18.13 -13.50 11.79
CA SER A 22 18.82 -12.29 12.29
C SER A 22 18.39 -11.01 11.56
N GLY A 23 17.71 -11.15 10.41
CA GLY A 23 17.23 -10.05 9.60
C GLY A 23 18.29 -9.35 8.74
N GLU A 24 19.54 -9.83 8.72
CA GLU A 24 20.63 -9.24 7.92
C GLU A 24 20.42 -9.47 6.44
N LEU A 25 20.01 -10.66 6.01
CA LEU A 25 19.70 -10.97 4.60
C LEU A 25 18.50 -10.20 4.04
N VAL A 26 17.70 -9.60 4.92
CA VAL A 26 16.45 -8.91 4.61
C VAL A 26 16.64 -7.40 4.54
N LYS A 27 17.78 -6.87 5.02
CA LYS A 27 18.09 -5.44 4.97
C LYS A 27 18.48 -5.05 3.56
N CYS A 28 17.78 -4.10 2.99
CA CYS A 28 18.10 -3.51 1.71
C CYS A 28 17.41 -2.16 1.56
N ARG A 29 18.09 -1.22 0.88
CA ARG A 29 17.49 0.05 0.48
C ARG A 29 16.45 -0.15 -0.62
N PHE A 30 15.48 0.75 -0.71
CA PHE A 30 14.41 0.66 -1.72
C PHE A 30 14.89 1.08 -3.11
N TYR A 31 15.79 2.06 -3.17
CA TYR A 31 16.26 2.70 -4.40
C TYR A 31 17.72 2.33 -4.70
N ARG A 32 18.12 2.50 -5.96
CA ARG A 32 19.48 2.22 -6.45
C ARG A 32 20.53 3.11 -5.78
N ASN A 33 20.17 4.37 -5.50
CA ASN A 33 21.07 5.30 -4.83
C ASN A 33 21.31 4.88 -3.38
N LYS A 34 22.58 5.00 -2.94
CA LYS A 34 22.96 4.68 -1.55
C LYS A 34 22.45 5.73 -0.55
N VAL A 35 22.35 6.96 -0.99
CA VAL A 35 21.93 8.12 -0.21
C VAL A 35 20.84 8.87 -0.97
N PRO A 36 19.94 9.59 -0.28
CA PRO A 36 18.91 10.40 -0.94
C PRO A 36 19.53 11.60 -1.65
N LEU A 37 18.79 12.14 -2.60
CA LEU A 37 19.17 13.39 -3.26
C LEU A 37 18.80 14.60 -2.38
N LYS A 38 19.50 15.71 -2.62
CA LYS A 38 19.14 17.00 -1.99
C LYS A 38 17.72 17.38 -2.44
N ASP A 39 16.97 18.00 -1.52
CA ASP A 39 15.58 18.44 -1.71
C ASP A 39 14.56 17.29 -1.92
N GLU A 40 14.99 16.04 -1.72
CA GLU A 40 14.11 14.86 -1.77
C GLU A 40 13.31 14.73 -0.46
N LEU A 41 12.03 14.34 -0.58
CA LEU A 41 11.17 14.01 0.55
C LEU A 41 11.32 12.52 0.88
N VAL A 42 11.73 12.23 2.12
CA VAL A 42 11.99 10.88 2.61
C VAL A 42 11.17 10.57 3.87
N MET A 43 10.79 9.31 4.03
CA MET A 43 10.13 8.85 5.24
C MET A 43 11.15 8.53 6.31
N VAL A 44 11.04 9.20 7.44
CA VAL A 44 11.93 9.01 8.58
C VAL A 44 11.20 8.57 9.83
N CYS A 45 11.93 7.93 10.73
CA CYS A 45 11.45 7.58 12.06
C CYS A 45 12.39 8.21 13.11
N THR A 46 11.81 8.95 14.06
CA THR A 46 12.58 9.56 15.14
C THR A 46 13.04 8.51 16.15
N THR A 47 14.34 8.39 16.37
CA THR A 47 14.94 7.44 17.32
C THR A 47 15.25 8.06 18.67
N GLU A 48 15.84 9.26 18.68
CA GLU A 48 16.29 9.93 19.88
C GLU A 48 16.02 11.44 19.78
N LEU A 49 15.62 12.03 20.90
CA LEU A 49 15.47 13.48 21.04
C LEU A 49 16.65 14.05 21.82
N ARG A 50 17.24 15.13 21.31
CA ARG A 50 18.32 15.90 21.94
C ARG A 50 17.90 17.36 22.10
N ASP A 51 18.58 18.11 22.96
CA ASP A 51 18.28 19.53 23.22
C ASP A 51 18.38 20.40 21.95
N MET A 52 19.33 20.09 21.07
CA MET A 52 19.60 20.85 19.84
C MET A 52 18.96 20.29 18.60
N GLY A 53 18.23 19.14 18.68
CA GLY A 53 17.63 18.47 17.55
C GLY A 53 17.14 17.06 17.85
N ALA A 54 17.00 16.23 16.83
CA ALA A 54 16.65 14.83 16.98
C ALA A 54 17.43 13.96 16.00
N ASN A 55 17.82 12.77 16.45
CA ASN A 55 18.31 11.72 15.60
C ASN A 55 17.13 10.99 14.98
N VAL A 56 17.23 10.70 13.69
CA VAL A 56 16.22 10.00 12.92
C VAL A 56 16.87 8.96 12.04
N ILE A 57 16.11 7.95 11.63
CA ILE A 57 16.52 6.95 10.65
C ILE A 57 15.67 7.06 9.40
N LEU A 58 16.30 6.91 8.24
CA LEU A 58 15.66 6.93 6.93
C LEU A 58 15.20 5.51 6.57
N LEU A 59 13.89 5.29 6.56
CA LEU A 59 13.30 3.96 6.35
C LEU A 59 13.45 3.42 4.92
N GLU A 60 13.68 4.30 3.94
CA GLU A 60 13.83 3.95 2.52
C GLU A 60 15.27 3.62 2.14
N TYR A 61 16.25 4.01 2.96
CA TYR A 61 17.69 3.91 2.72
C TYR A 61 18.40 3.04 3.77
N ASP A 62 17.88 1.83 4.01
CA ASP A 62 18.47 0.84 4.93
C ASP A 62 18.72 1.38 6.34
N ASN A 63 17.79 2.19 6.85
CA ASN A 63 17.87 2.82 8.16
C ASN A 63 19.11 3.72 8.36
N LEU A 64 19.59 4.39 7.31
CA LEU A 64 20.64 5.39 7.43
C LEU A 64 20.28 6.44 8.49
N GLU A 65 21.29 6.83 9.27
CA GLU A 65 21.13 7.85 10.29
C GLU A 65 21.06 9.25 9.68
N GLY A 66 20.15 10.05 10.19
CA GLY A 66 20.01 11.44 9.86
C GLY A 66 19.80 12.30 11.11
N PHE A 67 19.97 13.58 10.96
CA PHE A 67 19.80 14.55 12.03
C PHE A 67 18.89 15.70 11.59
N ILE A 68 17.99 16.11 12.47
CA ILE A 68 17.19 17.31 12.29
C ILE A 68 17.53 18.33 13.39
N MET A 69 18.00 19.50 12.99
CA MET A 69 18.27 20.60 13.92
C MET A 69 16.96 21.21 14.44
N LEU A 70 16.99 21.74 15.67
CA LEU A 70 15.87 22.46 16.28
C LEU A 70 15.31 23.58 15.39
N SER A 71 16.18 24.31 14.68
CA SER A 71 15.83 25.40 13.74
C SER A 71 15.10 24.94 12.50
N HIS A 72 15.20 23.64 12.14
CA HIS A 72 14.60 23.03 10.94
C HIS A 72 13.34 22.20 11.25
N VAL A 73 12.95 22.08 12.52
CA VAL A 73 11.75 21.36 12.94
C VAL A 73 10.46 22.11 12.57
N SER A 74 10.46 23.44 12.65
CA SER A 74 9.28 24.26 12.37
C SER A 74 9.66 25.64 11.86
N SER A 75 8.76 26.27 11.09
CA SER A 75 8.88 27.68 10.68
C SER A 75 8.68 28.66 11.86
N ARG A 76 8.04 28.23 12.94
CA ARG A 76 7.85 29.00 14.15
C ARG A 76 8.99 28.76 15.13
N ARG A 77 9.23 29.71 16.04
CA ARG A 77 10.27 29.58 17.10
C ARG A 77 9.95 28.38 18.00
N VAL A 78 10.79 27.37 17.95
CA VAL A 78 10.70 26.13 18.74
C VAL A 78 11.57 26.27 20.00
N ARG A 79 11.01 25.99 21.17
CA ARG A 79 11.74 25.97 22.45
C ARG A 79 12.11 24.55 22.89
N SER A 80 11.36 23.56 22.44
CA SER A 80 11.58 22.15 22.77
C SER A 80 11.24 21.27 21.58
N VAL A 81 12.13 20.36 21.23
CA VAL A 81 11.97 19.38 20.13
C VAL A 81 10.82 18.43 20.44
N ALA A 82 10.68 17.99 21.68
CA ALA A 82 9.66 17.01 22.11
C ALA A 82 8.22 17.44 21.87
N LYS A 83 7.96 18.75 21.69
CA LYS A 83 6.62 19.24 21.34
C LYS A 83 6.21 18.90 19.90
N TYR A 84 7.16 18.80 18.99
CA TYR A 84 6.93 18.65 17.55
C TYR A 84 7.30 17.27 17.01
N LEU A 85 8.29 16.61 17.62
CA LEU A 85 8.75 15.30 17.25
C LEU A 85 8.53 14.33 18.42
N LYS A 86 8.09 13.11 18.10
CA LYS A 86 7.91 12.02 19.07
C LYS A 86 8.73 10.83 18.65
N ILE A 87 9.40 10.18 19.62
CA ILE A 87 10.16 8.95 19.39
C ILE A 87 9.24 7.87 18.81
N GLY A 88 9.72 7.14 17.80
CA GLY A 88 8.98 6.08 17.11
C GLY A 88 7.96 6.58 16.09
N ARG A 89 7.71 7.89 15.99
CA ARG A 89 6.79 8.45 15.01
C ARG A 89 7.46 8.54 13.64
N ARG A 90 6.70 8.10 12.62
CA ARG A 90 7.11 8.19 11.21
C ARG A 90 6.56 9.47 10.61
N GLU A 91 7.43 10.25 9.99
CA GLU A 91 7.07 11.53 9.38
C GLU A 91 7.88 11.75 8.11
N MET A 92 7.32 12.52 7.17
CA MET A 92 8.06 12.95 5.98
C MET A 92 8.93 14.15 6.31
N MET A 93 10.18 14.12 5.84
CA MET A 93 11.13 15.21 5.97
C MET A 93 11.86 15.44 4.66
N GLU A 94 12.29 16.67 4.44
CA GLU A 94 13.06 17.10 3.27
C GLU A 94 14.54 17.01 3.56
N VAL A 95 15.31 16.50 2.61
CA VAL A 95 16.76 16.38 2.70
C VAL A 95 17.40 17.72 2.36
N MET A 96 18.05 18.35 3.33
CA MET A 96 18.73 19.63 3.13
C MET A 96 20.16 19.46 2.62
N ARG A 97 20.88 18.52 3.20
CA ARG A 97 22.28 18.26 2.91
C ARG A 97 22.60 16.80 3.12
N VAL A 98 23.43 16.25 2.24
CA VAL A 98 23.96 14.90 2.34
C VAL A 98 25.49 15.00 2.40
N ASP A 99 26.07 14.40 3.41
CA ASP A 99 27.52 14.21 3.52
C ASP A 99 27.84 12.75 3.22
N GLU A 100 28.25 12.48 1.99
CA GLU A 100 28.54 11.12 1.51
C GLU A 100 29.73 10.49 2.24
N GLN A 101 30.69 11.28 2.73
CA GLN A 101 31.87 10.76 3.41
C GLN A 101 31.54 10.27 4.83
N LYS A 102 30.68 11.02 5.52
CA LYS A 102 30.29 10.72 6.90
C LYS A 102 28.96 9.95 6.99
N LEU A 103 28.27 9.73 5.85
CA LEU A 103 26.92 9.17 5.79
C LEU A 103 25.94 9.89 6.74
N CYS A 104 26.12 11.21 6.91
CA CYS A 104 25.27 12.03 7.75
C CYS A 104 24.33 12.86 6.87
N ILE A 105 23.04 12.84 7.21
CA ILE A 105 21.99 13.48 6.43
C ILE A 105 21.28 14.52 7.29
N ASP A 106 21.34 15.78 6.87
CA ASP A 106 20.64 16.87 7.52
C ASP A 106 19.23 17.00 6.92
N LEU A 107 18.23 17.02 7.80
CA LEU A 107 16.83 17.00 7.43
C LEU A 107 16.09 18.24 7.92
N SER A 108 15.02 18.60 7.22
CA SER A 108 14.14 19.72 7.57
C SER A 108 12.67 19.34 7.45
N LYS A 109 11.85 19.86 8.35
CA LYS A 109 10.39 19.78 8.31
C LYS A 109 9.75 21.16 8.08
N LYS A 110 10.56 22.20 7.92
CA LYS A 110 10.13 23.60 7.99
C LYS A 110 9.27 24.07 6.83
N THR A 111 9.56 23.62 5.62
CA THR A 111 9.02 24.17 4.36
C THR A 111 8.20 23.18 3.56
N LEU A 112 7.67 22.15 4.20
CA LEU A 112 6.93 21.09 3.52
C LEU A 112 5.57 21.61 2.98
N LYS A 113 5.33 21.44 1.68
CA LYS A 113 4.02 21.66 1.05
C LYS A 113 3.16 20.42 1.26
N ALA A 114 1.89 20.58 1.61
CA ALA A 114 0.97 19.47 1.89
C ALA A 114 0.85 18.53 0.68
N ASP A 115 0.67 19.07 -0.53
CA ASP A 115 0.53 18.27 -1.76
C ASP A 115 1.77 17.40 -2.04
N ALA A 116 2.98 17.96 -1.87
CA ALA A 116 4.23 17.24 -2.06
C ALA A 116 4.42 16.12 -1.00
N VAL A 117 3.97 16.37 0.25
CA VAL A 117 4.01 15.37 1.32
C VAL A 117 3.07 14.21 1.01
N ASP A 118 1.86 14.48 0.50
CA ASP A 118 0.88 13.45 0.14
C ASP A 118 1.38 12.60 -1.04
N GLU A 119 2.01 13.21 -2.02
CA GLU A 119 2.61 12.52 -3.16
C GLU A 119 3.78 11.63 -2.73
N ALA A 120 4.70 12.17 -1.95
CA ALA A 120 5.83 11.41 -1.39
C ALA A 120 5.35 10.26 -0.48
N HIS A 121 4.28 10.47 0.29
CA HIS A 121 3.69 9.43 1.12
C HIS A 121 3.09 8.30 0.28
N LYS A 122 2.41 8.62 -0.83
CA LYS A 122 1.92 7.60 -1.79
C LYS A 122 3.08 6.81 -2.40
N ARG A 123 4.16 7.52 -2.82
CA ARG A 123 5.38 6.90 -3.34
C ARG A 123 5.99 5.93 -2.33
N TYR A 124 6.14 6.35 -1.07
CA TYR A 124 6.64 5.50 0.00
C TYR A 124 5.80 4.24 0.22
N ILE A 125 4.45 4.36 0.25
CA ILE A 125 3.54 3.21 0.40
C ILE A 125 3.73 2.23 -0.75
N SER A 126 3.84 2.72 -1.98
CA SER A 126 4.07 1.89 -3.16
C SER A 126 5.43 1.19 -3.11
N SER A 127 6.51 1.92 -2.78
CA SER A 127 7.86 1.37 -2.60
C SER A 127 7.91 0.30 -1.51
N LYS A 128 7.22 0.53 -0.39
CA LYS A 128 7.12 -0.44 0.70
C LYS A 128 6.44 -1.75 0.27
N LYS A 129 5.39 -1.66 -0.57
CA LYS A 129 4.71 -2.85 -1.12
C LYS A 129 5.64 -3.63 -2.05
N VAL A 130 6.35 -2.93 -2.96
CA VAL A 130 7.34 -3.54 -3.85
C VAL A 130 8.43 -4.24 -3.03
N HIS A 131 8.99 -3.55 -2.04
CA HIS A 131 10.01 -4.11 -1.17
C HIS A 131 9.52 -5.34 -0.39
N ALA A 132 8.28 -5.36 0.08
CA ALA A 132 7.68 -6.52 0.75
C ALA A 132 7.51 -7.72 -0.20
N ILE A 133 7.22 -7.49 -1.49
CA ILE A 133 7.16 -8.53 -2.51
C ILE A 133 8.56 -9.07 -2.79
N MET A 134 9.54 -8.18 -2.99
CA MET A 134 10.94 -8.55 -3.22
C MET A 134 11.52 -9.38 -2.07
N LYS A 135 11.28 -8.98 -0.83
CA LYS A 135 11.65 -9.76 0.36
C LYS A 135 11.09 -11.18 0.33
N GLN A 136 9.80 -11.34 0.04
CA GLN A 136 9.19 -12.67 -0.01
C GLN A 136 9.70 -13.52 -1.16
N THR A 137 10.01 -12.90 -2.30
CA THR A 137 10.62 -13.57 -3.44
C THR A 137 12.04 -14.05 -3.09
N ALA A 138 12.82 -13.21 -2.42
CA ALA A 138 14.17 -13.55 -1.94
C ALA A 138 14.16 -14.74 -0.98
N VAL A 139 13.22 -14.76 -0.02
CA VAL A 139 13.03 -15.89 0.91
C VAL A 139 12.74 -17.18 0.17
N LYS A 140 11.81 -17.16 -0.80
CA LYS A 140 11.45 -18.35 -1.57
C LYS A 140 12.61 -18.87 -2.43
N LEU A 141 13.44 -17.96 -2.93
CA LEU A 141 14.61 -18.28 -3.76
C LEU A 141 15.86 -18.61 -2.92
N LYS A 142 15.81 -18.41 -1.58
CA LYS A 142 16.96 -18.54 -0.68
C LYS A 142 18.15 -17.66 -1.11
N ILE A 143 17.89 -16.43 -1.54
CA ILE A 143 18.89 -15.46 -2.03
C ILE A 143 18.78 -14.18 -1.18
N PRO A 144 19.91 -13.53 -0.83
CA PRO A 144 19.88 -12.23 -0.16
C PRO A 144 19.11 -11.18 -0.98
N VAL A 145 18.28 -10.37 -0.29
CA VAL A 145 17.45 -9.35 -0.96
C VAL A 145 18.30 -8.36 -1.75
N VAL A 146 19.50 -8.01 -1.27
CA VAL A 146 20.44 -7.10 -1.93
C VAL A 146 20.85 -7.64 -3.31
N GLN A 147 21.21 -8.93 -3.39
CA GLN A 147 21.56 -9.58 -4.64
C GLN A 147 20.41 -9.55 -5.66
N LEU A 148 19.18 -9.78 -5.20
CA LEU A 148 17.99 -9.74 -6.05
C LEU A 148 17.75 -8.34 -6.63
N TYR A 149 17.98 -7.30 -5.82
CA TYR A 149 17.88 -5.91 -6.26
C TYR A 149 19.00 -5.52 -7.22
N GLU A 150 20.23 -6.00 -7.01
CA GLU A 150 21.37 -5.75 -7.89
C GLU A 150 21.23 -6.42 -9.26
N GLN A 151 20.65 -7.62 -9.30
CA GLN A 151 20.49 -8.37 -10.56
C GLN A 151 19.44 -7.74 -11.48
N TRP A 152 18.28 -7.40 -10.95
CA TRP A 152 17.16 -6.89 -11.77
C TRP A 152 16.15 -6.02 -11.00
N GLY A 153 16.21 -6.01 -9.66
CA GLY A 153 15.18 -5.33 -8.85
C GLY A 153 15.15 -3.81 -9.06
N TRP A 154 16.30 -3.17 -9.22
CA TRP A 154 16.35 -1.73 -9.49
C TRP A 154 16.04 -1.37 -10.93
N ASP A 155 16.25 -2.27 -11.87
CA ASP A 155 15.91 -2.05 -13.28
C ASP A 155 14.38 -1.91 -13.47
N LEU A 156 13.57 -2.49 -12.55
CA LEU A 156 12.13 -2.29 -12.50
C LEU A 156 11.70 -0.82 -12.37
N TYR A 157 12.53 0.02 -11.76
CA TYR A 157 12.27 1.46 -11.64
C TYR A 157 12.70 2.25 -12.88
N GLU A 158 13.54 1.67 -13.76
CA GLU A 158 14.10 2.33 -14.94
C GLU A 158 13.36 1.99 -16.25
N ILE A 159 12.40 1.06 -16.26
CA ILE A 159 11.70 0.54 -17.47
C ILE A 159 10.78 1.59 -18.14
N GLY A 160 10.62 2.78 -17.56
CA GLY A 160 9.73 3.82 -18.09
C GLY A 160 8.31 3.78 -17.51
N PHE A 161 8.08 3.06 -16.44
CA PHE A 161 6.90 3.22 -15.58
C PHE A 161 7.20 4.27 -14.51
N GLU A 162 6.18 4.99 -14.05
CA GLU A 162 6.35 5.97 -12.97
C GLU A 162 6.91 5.34 -11.70
N HIS A 163 6.52 4.07 -11.43
CA HIS A 163 6.97 3.34 -10.27
C HIS A 163 6.95 1.82 -10.50
N ALA A 164 7.88 1.08 -9.87
CA ALA A 164 7.94 -0.38 -9.93
C ALA A 164 6.63 -1.08 -9.46
N HIS A 165 5.82 -0.43 -8.62
CA HIS A 165 4.51 -0.90 -8.22
C HIS A 165 3.54 -1.00 -9.42
N ASP A 166 3.61 -0.06 -10.35
CA ASP A 166 2.76 -0.05 -11.55
C ASP A 166 3.23 -1.11 -12.54
N ALA A 167 4.55 -1.33 -12.64
CA ALA A 167 5.10 -2.47 -13.38
C ALA A 167 4.53 -3.81 -12.85
N PHE A 168 4.46 -4.01 -11.55
CA PHE A 168 3.87 -5.21 -10.97
C PHE A 168 2.37 -5.33 -11.23
N ARG A 169 1.64 -4.22 -11.26
CA ARG A 169 0.21 -4.21 -11.60
C ARG A 169 -0.04 -4.60 -13.04
N ILE A 170 0.81 -4.15 -13.97
CA ILE A 170 0.74 -4.53 -15.38
C ILE A 170 1.15 -6.00 -15.55
N ALA A 171 2.18 -6.47 -14.85
CA ALA A 171 2.62 -7.86 -14.88
C ALA A 171 1.53 -8.87 -14.39
N LEU A 172 0.52 -8.42 -13.64
CA LEU A 172 -0.63 -9.24 -13.27
C LEU A 172 -1.56 -9.52 -14.46
N ALA A 173 -1.70 -8.55 -15.38
CA ALA A 173 -2.54 -8.67 -16.57
C ALA A 173 -1.73 -9.33 -17.70
N ASP A 174 -0.58 -8.74 -18.04
CA ASP A 174 0.30 -9.15 -19.13
C ASP A 174 1.76 -9.22 -18.65
N PRO A 175 2.23 -10.41 -18.20
CA PRO A 175 3.59 -10.57 -17.67
C PRO A 175 4.67 -10.30 -18.74
N ASP A 176 4.40 -10.62 -20.00
CA ASP A 176 5.37 -10.49 -21.09
C ASP A 176 5.72 -9.02 -21.38
N GLN A 177 4.82 -8.07 -21.17
CA GLN A 177 5.08 -6.64 -21.37
C GLN A 177 6.15 -6.07 -20.42
N VAL A 178 6.27 -6.65 -19.24
CA VAL A 178 7.23 -6.20 -18.23
C VAL A 178 8.50 -7.01 -18.32
N PHE A 179 8.40 -8.34 -18.36
CA PHE A 179 9.55 -9.22 -18.29
C PHE A 179 10.38 -9.30 -19.59
N SER A 180 9.79 -8.94 -20.74
CA SER A 180 10.59 -8.81 -21.98
C SER A 180 11.56 -7.62 -21.97
N LYS A 181 11.37 -6.67 -21.07
CA LYS A 181 12.24 -5.49 -20.94
C LYS A 181 13.35 -5.64 -19.90
N ILE A 182 13.31 -6.69 -19.12
CA ILE A 182 14.28 -6.97 -18.05
C ILE A 182 14.79 -8.38 -18.24
N ASP A 183 16.09 -8.56 -18.05
CA ASP A 183 16.71 -9.88 -18.07
C ASP A 183 16.54 -10.57 -16.70
N ILE A 184 15.37 -11.20 -16.51
CA ILE A 184 15.07 -11.92 -15.28
C ILE A 184 15.14 -13.42 -15.56
N PRO A 185 15.89 -14.22 -14.78
CA PRO A 185 15.90 -15.68 -14.91
C PRO A 185 14.48 -16.27 -14.83
N PRO A 186 14.11 -17.29 -15.63
CA PRO A 186 12.76 -17.84 -15.68
C PRO A 186 12.28 -18.40 -14.34
N GLU A 187 13.19 -18.94 -13.52
CA GLU A 187 12.88 -19.40 -12.16
C GLU A 187 12.45 -18.24 -11.26
N HIS A 188 13.12 -17.09 -11.33
CA HIS A 188 12.77 -15.90 -10.58
C HIS A 188 11.45 -15.30 -11.05
N GLN A 189 11.16 -15.34 -12.36
CA GLN A 189 9.90 -14.85 -12.94
C GLN A 189 8.68 -15.59 -12.38
N THR A 190 8.74 -16.92 -12.32
CA THR A 190 7.61 -17.75 -11.82
C THR A 190 7.31 -17.48 -10.36
N VAL A 191 8.35 -17.43 -9.51
CA VAL A 191 8.24 -17.16 -8.08
C VAL A 191 7.76 -15.72 -7.82
N LEU A 192 8.27 -14.76 -8.61
CA LEU A 192 7.86 -13.36 -8.53
C LEU A 192 6.39 -13.20 -8.89
N LEU A 193 5.93 -13.76 -10.01
CA LEU A 193 4.50 -13.73 -10.43
C LEU A 193 3.58 -14.33 -9.38
N GLU A 194 3.94 -15.48 -8.82
CA GLU A 194 3.15 -16.10 -7.75
C GLU A 194 3.04 -15.18 -6.52
N THR A 195 4.17 -14.54 -6.16
CA THR A 195 4.21 -13.64 -5.00
C THR A 195 3.42 -12.36 -5.26
N ILE A 196 3.51 -11.79 -6.47
CA ILE A 196 2.72 -10.63 -6.91
C ILE A 196 1.22 -10.99 -6.87
N LYS A 197 0.80 -12.11 -7.48
CA LYS A 197 -0.59 -12.57 -7.45
C LYS A 197 -1.12 -12.68 -6.02
N ARG A 198 -0.34 -13.24 -5.10
CA ARG A 198 -0.74 -13.40 -3.70
C ARG A 198 -0.83 -12.07 -2.93
N LYS A 199 0.05 -11.10 -3.22
CA LYS A 199 0.15 -9.84 -2.45
C LYS A 199 -0.62 -8.67 -3.05
N MET A 200 -0.77 -8.65 -4.37
CA MET A 200 -1.44 -7.58 -5.11
C MET A 200 -2.85 -7.95 -5.56
N THR A 201 -3.33 -9.19 -5.28
CA THR A 201 -4.77 -9.45 -5.41
C THR A 201 -5.49 -8.48 -4.49
N VAL A 202 -6.16 -7.53 -5.11
CA VAL A 202 -7.04 -6.60 -4.39
C VAL A 202 -8.17 -7.43 -3.81
N ASN A 203 -8.17 -7.62 -2.48
CA ASN A 203 -9.32 -8.24 -1.83
C ASN A 203 -10.53 -7.39 -2.16
N PRO A 204 -11.60 -7.98 -2.70
CA PRO A 204 -12.79 -7.25 -3.05
C PRO A 204 -13.35 -6.57 -1.80
N LEU A 205 -13.57 -5.26 -1.88
CA LEU A 205 -14.18 -4.49 -0.82
C LEU A 205 -15.68 -4.77 -0.79
N LYS A 206 -16.18 -5.16 0.36
CA LYS A 206 -17.61 -5.29 0.60
C LYS A 206 -18.14 -4.01 1.21
N ILE A 207 -18.91 -3.24 0.43
CA ILE A 207 -19.55 -2.01 0.89
C ILE A 207 -20.98 -2.33 1.28
N ARG A 208 -21.37 -1.86 2.44
CA ARG A 208 -22.72 -2.07 3.00
C ARG A 208 -23.34 -0.74 3.33
N VAL A 209 -24.65 -0.62 3.03
CA VAL A 209 -25.49 0.49 3.44
C VAL A 209 -26.75 -0.06 4.08
N ASP A 210 -27.08 0.43 5.26
CA ASP A 210 -28.31 0.07 5.96
C ASP A 210 -29.32 1.19 5.74
N PHE A 211 -30.58 0.83 5.51
CA PHE A 211 -31.68 1.77 5.26
C PHE A 211 -32.98 1.20 5.81
N ALA A 212 -33.93 2.06 6.07
CA ALA A 212 -35.24 1.65 6.58
C ALA A 212 -36.33 1.89 5.54
N LEU A 213 -37.19 0.87 5.33
CA LEU A 213 -38.36 0.94 4.48
C LEU A 213 -39.62 0.67 5.30
N THR A 214 -40.59 1.54 5.18
CA THR A 214 -41.92 1.35 5.75
C THR A 214 -42.98 1.69 4.72
N CYS A 215 -43.98 0.83 4.59
CA CYS A 215 -45.14 1.06 3.74
C CYS A 215 -46.40 0.68 4.55
N THR A 216 -47.36 1.59 4.62
CA THR A 216 -48.60 1.42 5.36
C THR A 216 -49.78 1.03 4.45
N SER A 217 -49.56 0.82 3.16
CA SER A 217 -50.58 0.35 2.22
C SER A 217 -50.99 -1.10 2.51
N TYR A 218 -52.13 -1.53 1.97
CA TYR A 218 -52.63 -2.90 2.12
C TYR A 218 -51.61 -3.95 1.60
N ASP A 219 -50.96 -3.67 0.47
CA ASP A 219 -49.95 -4.52 -0.14
C ASP A 219 -48.53 -4.05 0.15
N GLY A 220 -48.28 -3.47 1.32
CA GLY A 220 -47.03 -2.82 1.69
C GLY A 220 -45.79 -3.71 1.57
N ILE A 221 -45.91 -5.02 1.82
CA ILE A 221 -44.82 -5.98 1.72
C ILE A 221 -44.47 -6.23 0.25
N GLU A 222 -45.46 -6.35 -0.63
CA GLU A 222 -45.22 -6.56 -2.07
C GLU A 222 -44.57 -5.32 -2.70
N VAL A 223 -44.98 -4.12 -2.30
CA VAL A 223 -44.35 -2.86 -2.75
C VAL A 223 -42.88 -2.80 -2.36
N ILE A 224 -42.53 -3.16 -1.12
CA ILE A 224 -41.12 -3.19 -0.68
C ILE A 224 -40.35 -4.24 -1.47
N ARG A 225 -40.93 -5.40 -1.71
CA ARG A 225 -40.31 -6.46 -2.52
C ARG A 225 -40.08 -6.03 -3.97
N GLU A 226 -41.08 -5.41 -4.57
CA GLU A 226 -41.01 -4.89 -5.94
C GLU A 226 -39.95 -3.80 -6.07
N ALA A 227 -39.87 -2.85 -5.12
CA ALA A 227 -38.86 -1.81 -5.08
C ALA A 227 -37.43 -2.38 -5.05
N MET A 228 -37.18 -3.43 -4.26
CA MET A 228 -35.87 -4.09 -4.19
C MET A 228 -35.56 -4.89 -5.46
N LEU A 229 -36.53 -5.59 -6.04
CA LEU A 229 -36.35 -6.35 -7.28
C LEU A 229 -36.09 -5.43 -8.47
N THR A 230 -36.86 -4.36 -8.62
CA THR A 230 -36.66 -3.35 -9.68
C THR A 230 -35.28 -2.72 -9.57
N SER A 231 -34.88 -2.32 -8.38
CA SER A 231 -33.54 -1.78 -8.14
C SER A 231 -32.44 -2.79 -8.50
N ARG A 232 -32.64 -4.05 -8.12
CA ARG A 232 -31.69 -5.13 -8.48
C ARG A 232 -31.58 -5.32 -9.99
N HIS A 233 -32.70 -5.30 -10.71
CA HIS A 233 -32.73 -5.47 -12.17
C HIS A 233 -32.10 -4.29 -12.91
N GLU A 234 -32.33 -3.05 -12.45
CA GLU A 234 -31.79 -1.84 -13.11
C GLU A 234 -30.29 -1.62 -12.83
N VAL A 235 -29.76 -2.12 -11.71
CA VAL A 235 -28.37 -1.85 -11.29
C VAL A 235 -27.43 -3.02 -11.54
N ASN A 236 -27.92 -4.25 -11.54
CA ASN A 236 -27.09 -5.44 -11.77
C ASN A 236 -26.74 -5.58 -13.25
N ASP A 237 -25.45 -5.48 -13.53
CA ASP A 237 -24.81 -5.74 -14.82
C ASP A 237 -23.87 -6.94 -14.70
N ALA A 238 -23.25 -7.38 -15.81
CA ALA A 238 -22.30 -8.51 -15.83
C ALA A 238 -21.15 -8.36 -14.79
N ASN A 239 -20.79 -7.13 -14.45
CA ASN A 239 -19.68 -6.81 -13.51
C ASN A 239 -20.15 -6.42 -12.11
N TRP A 240 -21.47 -6.20 -11.90
CA TRP A 240 -22.00 -5.66 -10.66
C TRP A 240 -23.12 -6.53 -10.12
N ASN A 241 -22.96 -7.00 -8.87
CA ASN A 241 -23.98 -7.76 -8.16
C ASN A 241 -24.33 -7.05 -6.85
N VAL A 242 -25.49 -6.41 -6.83
CA VAL A 242 -26.06 -5.76 -5.64
C VAL A 242 -27.00 -6.72 -4.96
N GLU A 243 -26.75 -7.01 -3.69
CA GLU A 243 -27.57 -7.89 -2.88
C GLU A 243 -28.35 -7.09 -1.81
N PHE A 244 -29.66 -7.35 -1.73
CA PHE A 244 -30.52 -6.82 -0.68
C PHE A 244 -30.83 -7.91 0.33
N LYS A 245 -30.71 -7.60 1.62
CA LYS A 245 -31.04 -8.52 2.71
C LYS A 245 -31.80 -7.77 3.79
N MET A 246 -32.80 -8.40 4.38
CA MET A 246 -33.50 -7.90 5.55
C MET A 246 -32.70 -8.24 6.81
N ILE A 247 -32.53 -7.28 7.70
CA ILE A 247 -31.91 -7.49 9.01
C ILE A 247 -33.01 -7.73 10.05
N ALA A 248 -33.86 -6.75 10.24
CA ALA A 248 -35.05 -6.79 11.06
C ALA A 248 -35.98 -5.66 10.62
N PRO A 249 -37.29 -5.92 10.39
CA PRO A 249 -38.17 -4.85 9.99
C PRO A 249 -38.13 -3.66 10.98
N PRO A 250 -38.02 -2.43 10.51
CA PRO A 250 -38.04 -1.95 9.13
C PRO A 250 -36.66 -1.84 8.45
N ILE A 251 -35.58 -2.40 9.01
CA ILE A 251 -34.20 -2.22 8.59
C ILE A 251 -33.81 -3.26 7.57
N TYR A 252 -33.33 -2.79 6.42
CA TYR A 252 -32.77 -3.56 5.32
C TYR A 252 -31.32 -3.15 5.07
N LYS A 253 -30.55 -4.03 4.43
CA LYS A 253 -29.19 -3.74 4.01
C LYS A 253 -29.02 -3.98 2.52
N CYS A 254 -28.22 -3.14 1.91
CA CYS A 254 -27.73 -3.27 0.56
C CYS A 254 -26.22 -3.53 0.59
N GLU A 255 -25.76 -4.58 -0.07
CA GLU A 255 -24.34 -4.96 -0.11
C GLU A 255 -23.89 -5.03 -1.56
N VAL A 256 -22.67 -4.53 -1.83
CA VAL A 256 -21.98 -4.68 -3.10
C VAL A 256 -20.54 -5.08 -2.87
N VAL A 257 -20.03 -5.96 -3.71
CA VAL A 257 -18.63 -6.38 -3.70
C VAL A 257 -17.94 -5.71 -4.88
N THR A 258 -16.90 -4.93 -4.62
CA THR A 258 -16.21 -4.14 -5.64
C THR A 258 -14.73 -4.02 -5.36
N HIS A 259 -13.94 -3.70 -6.39
CA HIS A 259 -12.53 -3.39 -6.26
C HIS A 259 -12.27 -1.87 -6.07
N SER A 260 -13.22 -1.02 -6.48
CA SER A 260 -13.14 0.44 -6.35
C SER A 260 -14.21 0.95 -5.41
N ARG A 261 -13.80 1.64 -4.33
CA ARG A 261 -14.72 2.21 -3.35
C ARG A 261 -15.63 3.27 -3.98
N ILE A 262 -15.06 4.13 -4.83
CA ILE A 262 -15.80 5.27 -5.44
C ILE A 262 -16.92 4.75 -6.33
N GLU A 263 -16.62 3.76 -7.18
CA GLU A 263 -17.61 3.16 -8.09
C GLU A 263 -18.69 2.39 -7.29
N GLY A 264 -18.28 1.64 -6.25
CA GLY A 264 -19.22 0.93 -5.39
C GLY A 264 -20.19 1.87 -4.67
N GLU A 265 -19.71 3.00 -4.13
CA GLU A 265 -20.56 4.01 -3.51
C GLU A 265 -21.52 4.66 -4.52
N ALA A 266 -21.05 4.91 -5.77
CA ALA A 266 -21.91 5.44 -6.83
C ALA A 266 -23.04 4.47 -7.22
N LYS A 267 -22.71 3.18 -7.39
CA LYS A 267 -23.70 2.14 -7.69
C LYS A 267 -24.72 1.95 -6.54
N LEU A 268 -24.28 1.97 -5.30
CA LEU A 268 -25.20 1.90 -4.14
C LEU A 268 -26.12 3.12 -4.08
N LYS A 269 -25.61 4.33 -4.33
CA LYS A 269 -26.43 5.53 -4.41
C LYS A 269 -27.47 5.43 -5.53
N GLN A 270 -27.10 4.89 -6.68
CA GLN A 270 -28.03 4.64 -7.78
C GLN A 270 -29.12 3.64 -7.37
N ALA A 271 -28.76 2.51 -6.75
CA ALA A 271 -29.72 1.52 -6.25
C ALA A 271 -30.71 2.11 -5.24
N LEU A 272 -30.22 2.88 -4.27
CA LEU A 272 -31.06 3.53 -3.27
C LEU A 272 -31.96 4.61 -3.87
N SER A 273 -31.53 5.32 -4.93
CA SER A 273 -32.36 6.31 -5.63
C SER A 273 -33.55 5.66 -6.33
N ILE A 274 -33.38 4.49 -6.90
CA ILE A 274 -34.43 3.70 -7.54
C ILE A 274 -35.46 3.25 -6.50
N ILE A 275 -34.98 2.67 -5.38
CA ILE A 275 -35.86 2.27 -4.28
C ILE A 275 -36.67 3.45 -3.76
N ARG A 276 -36.02 4.60 -3.56
CA ARG A 276 -36.70 5.83 -3.12
C ARG A 276 -37.78 6.29 -4.08
N ARG A 277 -37.56 6.18 -5.40
CA ARG A 277 -38.53 6.50 -6.46
C ARG A 277 -39.76 5.60 -6.34
N VAL A 278 -39.57 4.27 -6.35
CA VAL A 278 -40.65 3.30 -6.30
C VAL A 278 -41.47 3.41 -4.99
N MET A 279 -40.77 3.60 -3.86
CA MET A 279 -41.42 3.78 -2.57
C MET A 279 -42.27 5.06 -2.53
N LYS A 280 -41.79 6.16 -3.14
CA LYS A 280 -42.54 7.43 -3.18
C LYS A 280 -43.80 7.31 -4.04
N GLU A 281 -43.72 6.59 -5.17
CA GLU A 281 -44.87 6.34 -6.05
C GLU A 281 -45.98 5.53 -5.33
N ASN A 282 -45.62 4.67 -4.40
CA ASN A 282 -46.55 3.81 -3.65
C ASN A 282 -46.79 4.28 -2.21
N HIS A 283 -46.60 5.59 -1.93
CA HIS A 283 -46.82 6.20 -0.62
C HIS A 283 -46.03 5.55 0.53
N GLY A 284 -44.94 4.91 0.28
CA GLY A 284 -44.00 4.37 1.25
C GLY A 284 -42.99 5.40 1.76
N HIS A 285 -42.38 5.12 2.89
CA HIS A 285 -41.32 5.95 3.49
C HIS A 285 -39.97 5.27 3.39
N PHE A 286 -38.97 6.04 2.96
CA PHE A 286 -37.54 5.66 2.86
C PHE A 286 -36.74 6.56 3.80
N LYS A 287 -35.93 5.95 4.68
CA LYS A 287 -35.04 6.65 5.61
C LYS A 287 -33.62 6.06 5.57
#